data_74c389dc2605638bc324b6f0f27edda2
#
_entry.id   74c389dc2605638bc324b6f0f27edda2
#
_cell.length_a   1.000
_cell.length_b   1.000
_cell.length_c   1.000
_cell.angle_alpha   90.00
_cell.angle_beta   90.00
_cell.angle_gamma   90.00
#
_symmetry.space_group_name_H-M   'P 1'
#
loop_
_entity.id
_entity.type
_entity.pdbx_description
1 polymer ?
#
loop_
_entity_poly.entity_id
_entity_poly.type
_entity_poly.pdbx_seq_one_letter_code
_entity_poly.pdbx_strand_id
1 'polypeptide(L)'
;MSLHGGEVKEKKPAKPVKEDPQELAAKRVEAFSRFSNVVTEIEKKYVDKITISEIMTKAIEGLLSNLDAHSAYLNEKKFKEFQAQTEGEFGGLGITVGMRDGVLTVIAPLEGTPAYKAGVKSGDNILKINNESTLSMSIDDAINLMRGKPKTPIQITIVRKNEPKPLVFNIVRDIIKVLSVYVKKIKDTSYLYVRVNSFDKNVTKSVLDGLKANPKIKGIVLDLRGNPGGLLNQAVGLSNLFIKEGVLVSQKGKNKEENLEYKANGRAPYTNLPIAVLVNGGSASASEIVAGALQDHKRAIIIGEKTFGKGSVQVLLPVNKDEAIKITTARYYLPSGRTIQAKGITPDIVIYPGKVPENENKFSLKEADLKHHLEQELKKIDDKTPNSKEADKDKKNEEEKEVTPKMINDDIQLKTAIDSLKTWSIVDEKMDEKALKKK
;
A
#
# COMPACT_ATOMS: atom_id res chain seq x y z
N MET A 1 35.66 -42.66 -30.97
CA MET A 1 34.48 -42.89 -30.13
C MET A 1 33.49 -41.75 -30.39
N SER A 2 32.43 -42.03 -31.12
CA SER A 2 31.45 -41.07 -31.61
C SER A 2 30.27 -41.08 -30.61
N LEU A 3 29.99 -39.99 -29.96
CA LEU A 3 28.85 -39.82 -29.07
C LEU A 3 27.63 -39.32 -29.90
N HIS A 4 26.64 -40.18 -30.03
CA HIS A 4 25.34 -39.86 -30.62
C HIS A 4 24.55 -38.95 -29.70
N GLY A 5 24.26 -37.73 -30.14
CA GLY A 5 23.28 -36.83 -29.50
C GLY A 5 21.86 -37.31 -29.85
N GLY A 6 21.10 -37.70 -28.83
CA GLY A 6 19.70 -38.03 -28.98
C GLY A 6 18.87 -36.74 -29.02
N GLU A 7 18.15 -36.49 -30.14
CA GLU A 7 17.15 -35.45 -30.24
C GLU A 7 15.97 -35.74 -29.28
N VAL A 8 15.76 -34.81 -28.33
CA VAL A 8 14.54 -34.78 -27.50
C VAL A 8 13.42 -34.15 -28.35
N LYS A 9 12.54 -35.01 -28.88
CA LYS A 9 11.32 -34.56 -29.57
C LYS A 9 10.39 -33.89 -28.57
N GLU A 10 10.20 -32.57 -28.66
CA GLU A 10 9.14 -31.84 -27.97
C GLU A 10 7.77 -32.42 -28.34
N LYS A 11 7.05 -32.96 -27.36
CA LYS A 11 5.66 -33.36 -27.50
C LYS A 11 4.80 -32.10 -27.72
N LYS A 12 4.21 -31.94 -28.91
CA LYS A 12 3.16 -30.95 -29.15
C LYS A 12 2.05 -31.08 -28.12
N PRO A 13 1.54 -29.99 -27.55
CA PRO A 13 0.42 -30.04 -26.62
C PRO A 13 -0.80 -30.68 -27.32
N ALA A 14 -1.41 -31.65 -26.65
CA ALA A 14 -2.62 -32.30 -27.13
C ALA A 14 -3.74 -31.26 -27.34
N LYS A 15 -4.46 -31.33 -28.47
CA LYS A 15 -5.64 -30.51 -28.73
C LYS A 15 -6.66 -30.74 -27.61
N PRO A 16 -7.33 -29.71 -27.09
CA PRO A 16 -8.39 -29.90 -26.10
C PRO A 16 -9.48 -30.80 -26.68
N VAL A 17 -9.70 -31.92 -26.01
CA VAL A 17 -10.83 -32.82 -26.33
C VAL A 17 -12.09 -32.04 -26.01
N LYS A 18 -12.97 -31.81 -26.98
CA LYS A 18 -14.30 -31.25 -26.73
C LYS A 18 -15.12 -32.36 -26.06
N GLU A 19 -15.36 -32.25 -24.77
CA GLU A 19 -16.28 -33.12 -24.05
C GLU A 19 -17.68 -32.97 -24.64
N ASP A 20 -18.41 -34.12 -24.78
CA ASP A 20 -19.81 -34.10 -25.19
C ASP A 20 -20.63 -33.31 -24.15
N PRO A 21 -21.46 -32.34 -24.58
CA PRO A 21 -22.30 -31.56 -23.68
C PRO A 21 -23.25 -32.43 -22.82
N GLN A 22 -23.73 -33.56 -23.35
CA GLN A 22 -24.60 -34.49 -22.61
C GLN A 22 -23.83 -35.25 -21.52
N GLU A 23 -22.63 -35.73 -21.84
CA GLU A 23 -21.75 -36.39 -20.86
C GLU A 23 -21.34 -35.46 -19.75
N LEU A 24 -21.02 -34.17 -20.09
CA LEU A 24 -20.67 -33.13 -19.11
C LEU A 24 -21.88 -32.83 -18.19
N ALA A 25 -23.11 -32.78 -18.72
CA ALA A 25 -24.29 -32.56 -17.92
C ALA A 25 -24.54 -33.70 -16.95
N ALA A 26 -24.39 -34.95 -17.39
CA ALA A 26 -24.55 -36.15 -16.55
C ALA A 26 -23.50 -36.15 -15.41
N LYS A 27 -22.24 -35.88 -15.70
CA LYS A 27 -21.18 -35.77 -14.69
C LYS A 27 -21.46 -34.67 -13.64
N ARG A 28 -22.06 -33.56 -14.05
CA ARG A 28 -22.47 -32.47 -13.12
C ARG A 28 -23.59 -32.95 -12.19
N VAL A 29 -24.64 -33.59 -12.72
CA VAL A 29 -25.73 -34.10 -11.89
C VAL A 29 -25.23 -35.11 -10.87
N GLU A 30 -24.37 -36.04 -11.27
CA GLU A 30 -23.76 -37.03 -10.37
C GLU A 30 -22.96 -36.37 -9.27
N ALA A 31 -22.10 -35.35 -9.62
CA ALA A 31 -21.30 -34.63 -8.67
C ALA A 31 -22.16 -33.86 -7.65
N PHE A 32 -23.22 -33.17 -8.08
CA PHE A 32 -24.17 -32.49 -7.20
C PHE A 32 -24.94 -33.44 -6.29
N SER A 33 -25.37 -34.57 -6.81
CA SER A 33 -26.06 -35.63 -6.01
C SER A 33 -25.14 -36.14 -4.90
N ARG A 34 -23.89 -36.45 -5.23
CA ARG A 34 -22.87 -36.87 -4.24
C ARG A 34 -22.65 -35.83 -3.17
N PHE A 35 -22.50 -34.54 -3.55
CA PHE A 35 -22.35 -33.44 -2.62
C PHE A 35 -23.56 -33.30 -1.69
N SER A 36 -24.79 -33.34 -2.24
CA SER A 36 -26.03 -33.28 -1.46
C SER A 36 -26.16 -34.41 -0.45
N ASN A 37 -25.78 -35.65 -0.82
CA ASN A 37 -25.79 -36.79 0.08
C ASN A 37 -24.81 -36.55 1.27
N VAL A 38 -23.61 -36.06 0.99
CA VAL A 38 -22.65 -35.76 2.06
C VAL A 38 -23.18 -34.69 3.00
N VAL A 39 -23.76 -33.61 2.48
CA VAL A 39 -24.39 -32.54 3.27
C VAL A 39 -25.50 -33.09 4.16
N THR A 40 -26.37 -33.95 3.62
CA THR A 40 -27.46 -34.58 4.37
C THR A 40 -26.93 -35.47 5.50
N GLU A 41 -25.88 -36.25 5.26
CA GLU A 41 -25.27 -37.09 6.30
C GLU A 41 -24.63 -36.28 7.43
N ILE A 42 -23.98 -35.14 7.08
CA ILE A 42 -23.42 -34.20 8.08
C ILE A 42 -24.55 -33.63 8.93
N GLU A 43 -25.62 -33.11 8.31
CA GLU A 43 -26.74 -32.52 9.02
C GLU A 43 -27.40 -33.52 10.00
N LYS A 44 -27.48 -34.81 9.60
CA LYS A 44 -28.12 -35.88 10.41
C LYS A 44 -27.21 -36.42 11.52
N LYS A 45 -25.89 -36.50 11.29
CA LYS A 45 -24.98 -37.32 12.13
C LYS A 45 -23.90 -36.55 12.83
N TYR A 46 -23.65 -35.27 12.48
CA TYR A 46 -22.63 -34.51 13.16
C TYR A 46 -22.96 -34.31 14.63
N VAL A 47 -21.98 -34.44 15.51
CA VAL A 47 -22.14 -34.46 16.97
C VAL A 47 -22.76 -33.17 17.50
N ASP A 48 -22.37 -32.04 16.95
CA ASP A 48 -22.87 -30.72 17.34
C ASP A 48 -23.98 -30.26 16.38
N LYS A 49 -24.92 -29.46 16.90
CA LYS A 49 -25.96 -28.86 16.06
C LYS A 49 -25.35 -27.92 15.03
N ILE A 50 -25.58 -28.22 13.76
CA ILE A 50 -25.14 -27.40 12.61
C ILE A 50 -26.30 -27.23 11.62
N THR A 51 -26.47 -26.04 11.11
CA THR A 51 -27.50 -25.72 10.12
C THR A 51 -27.02 -25.96 8.72
N ILE A 52 -27.96 -26.23 7.79
CA ILE A 52 -27.64 -26.34 6.35
C ILE A 52 -26.93 -25.11 5.81
N SER A 53 -27.30 -23.91 6.27
CA SER A 53 -26.65 -22.63 5.89
C SER A 53 -25.19 -22.59 6.32
N GLU A 54 -24.87 -23.04 7.53
CA GLU A 54 -23.49 -23.10 8.04
C GLU A 54 -22.65 -24.13 7.26
N ILE A 55 -23.24 -25.31 6.97
CA ILE A 55 -22.57 -26.34 6.16
C ILE A 55 -22.24 -25.78 4.78
N MET A 56 -23.19 -25.11 4.11
CA MET A 56 -23.01 -24.56 2.77
C MET A 56 -21.98 -23.42 2.78
N THR A 57 -22.00 -22.54 3.76
CA THR A 57 -21.01 -21.48 3.91
C THR A 57 -19.58 -22.05 4.04
N LYS A 58 -19.40 -23.04 4.95
CA LYS A 58 -18.11 -23.73 5.14
C LYS A 58 -17.66 -24.46 3.86
N ALA A 59 -18.60 -25.08 3.12
CA ALA A 59 -18.30 -25.75 1.85
C ALA A 59 -17.82 -24.76 0.78
N ILE A 60 -18.49 -23.60 0.63
CA ILE A 60 -18.09 -22.54 -0.31
C ILE A 60 -16.73 -21.94 0.07
N GLU A 61 -16.51 -21.66 1.36
CA GLU A 61 -15.21 -21.18 1.85
C GLU A 61 -14.09 -22.18 1.56
N GLY A 62 -14.33 -23.47 1.85
CA GLY A 62 -13.39 -24.55 1.56
C GLY A 62 -13.10 -24.70 0.07
N LEU A 63 -14.11 -24.63 -0.78
CA LEU A 63 -13.95 -24.71 -2.24
C LEU A 63 -13.07 -23.58 -2.75
N LEU A 64 -13.34 -22.33 -2.36
CA LEU A 64 -12.59 -21.19 -2.85
C LEU A 64 -11.17 -21.11 -2.30
N SER A 65 -10.96 -21.44 -1.02
CA SER A 65 -9.64 -21.46 -0.41
C SER A 65 -8.70 -22.54 -0.98
N ASN A 66 -9.26 -23.62 -1.54
CA ASN A 66 -8.51 -24.68 -2.21
C ASN A 66 -8.25 -24.42 -3.70
N LEU A 67 -8.76 -23.35 -4.29
CA LEU A 67 -8.42 -22.97 -5.67
C LEU A 67 -7.05 -22.29 -5.74
N ASP A 68 -6.85 -21.27 -4.91
CA ASP A 68 -5.61 -20.51 -4.80
C ASP A 68 -5.61 -19.65 -3.52
N ALA A 69 -4.46 -19.02 -3.20
CA ALA A 69 -4.29 -18.20 -1.99
C ALA A 69 -5.09 -16.87 -1.99
N HIS A 70 -5.78 -16.54 -3.06
CA HIS A 70 -6.41 -15.22 -3.24
C HIS A 70 -7.91 -15.28 -3.50
N SER A 71 -8.40 -16.43 -3.98
CA SER A 71 -9.83 -16.67 -4.14
C SER A 71 -10.48 -16.86 -2.77
N ALA A 72 -11.63 -16.21 -2.54
CA ALA A 72 -12.30 -16.22 -1.25
C ALA A 72 -13.80 -15.95 -1.38
N TYR A 73 -14.56 -16.49 -0.45
CA TYR A 73 -15.94 -16.08 -0.20
C TYR A 73 -15.94 -14.87 0.73
N LEU A 74 -16.69 -13.86 0.35
CA LEU A 74 -16.91 -12.65 1.12
C LEU A 74 -18.35 -12.67 1.63
N ASN A 75 -18.53 -13.04 2.89
CA ASN A 75 -19.79 -12.86 3.58
C ASN A 75 -20.10 -11.36 3.76
N GLU A 76 -21.27 -11.00 4.25
CA GLU A 76 -21.71 -9.62 4.41
C GLU A 76 -20.67 -8.73 5.08
N LYS A 77 -20.03 -9.21 6.17
CA LYS A 77 -19.01 -8.47 6.91
C LYS A 77 -17.76 -8.22 6.04
N LYS A 78 -17.16 -9.28 5.50
CA LYS A 78 -15.97 -9.21 4.66
C LYS A 78 -16.21 -8.41 3.37
N PHE A 79 -17.41 -8.48 2.82
CA PHE A 79 -17.77 -7.73 1.62
C PHE A 79 -17.85 -6.23 1.89
N LYS A 80 -18.48 -5.83 3.01
CA LYS A 80 -18.51 -4.42 3.45
C LYS A 80 -17.11 -3.88 3.76
N GLU A 81 -16.26 -4.67 4.40
CA GLU A 81 -14.86 -4.30 4.66
C GLU A 81 -14.08 -4.10 3.36
N PHE A 82 -14.25 -5.00 2.39
CA PHE A 82 -13.64 -4.88 1.08
C PHE A 82 -14.11 -3.62 0.34
N GLN A 83 -15.41 -3.33 0.37
CA GLN A 83 -15.96 -2.10 -0.21
C GLN A 83 -15.37 -0.85 0.46
N ALA A 84 -15.33 -0.80 1.78
CA ALA A 84 -14.77 0.32 2.53
C ALA A 84 -13.28 0.55 2.19
N GLN A 85 -12.50 -0.52 2.07
CA GLN A 85 -11.09 -0.44 1.68
C GLN A 85 -10.91 0.09 0.25
N THR A 86 -11.78 -0.34 -0.68
CA THR A 86 -11.76 0.07 -2.08
C THR A 86 -12.19 1.53 -2.25
N GLU A 87 -13.20 1.95 -1.48
CA GLU A 87 -13.69 3.32 -1.45
C GLU A 87 -12.69 4.29 -0.77
N GLY A 88 -11.79 3.79 0.09
CA GLY A 88 -10.88 4.60 0.89
C GLY A 88 -11.60 5.37 2.00
N GLU A 89 -12.81 4.92 2.38
CA GLU A 89 -13.61 5.52 3.44
C GLU A 89 -14.45 4.46 4.15
N PHE A 90 -14.72 4.66 5.44
CA PHE A 90 -15.57 3.77 6.22
C PHE A 90 -16.35 4.56 7.28
N GLY A 91 -17.50 4.02 7.70
CA GLY A 91 -18.25 4.59 8.82
C GLY A 91 -17.62 4.20 10.16
N GLY A 92 -17.33 5.18 11.02
CA GLY A 92 -16.68 4.91 12.30
C GLY A 92 -16.42 6.16 13.14
N LEU A 93 -15.46 6.04 14.05
CA LEU A 93 -15.09 7.10 15.01
C LEU A 93 -13.86 7.91 14.56
N GLY A 94 -13.00 7.33 13.73
CA GLY A 94 -11.75 7.96 13.30
C GLY A 94 -10.67 7.91 14.38
N ILE A 95 -10.43 6.72 14.97
CA ILE A 95 -9.34 6.49 15.91
C ILE A 95 -8.47 5.31 15.43
N THR A 96 -7.19 5.43 15.67
CA THR A 96 -6.25 4.32 15.59
C THR A 96 -6.12 3.70 16.95
N VAL A 97 -6.32 2.39 17.07
CA VAL A 97 -6.22 1.65 18.33
C VAL A 97 -5.16 0.55 18.25
N GLY A 98 -4.69 0.12 19.39
CA GLY A 98 -3.75 -1.00 19.54
C GLY A 98 -3.88 -1.64 20.91
N MET A 99 -3.34 -2.86 21.07
CA MET A 99 -3.24 -3.49 22.39
C MET A 99 -1.94 -3.05 23.05
N ARG A 100 -2.03 -2.55 24.29
CA ARG A 100 -0.89 -2.25 25.16
C ARG A 100 -1.12 -2.92 26.50
N ASP A 101 -0.22 -3.79 26.91
CA ASP A 101 -0.31 -4.55 28.15
C ASP A 101 -1.68 -5.25 28.33
N GLY A 102 -2.20 -5.81 27.21
CA GLY A 102 -3.50 -6.49 27.20
C GLY A 102 -4.72 -5.56 27.22
N VAL A 103 -4.54 -4.24 27.13
CA VAL A 103 -5.63 -3.26 27.17
C VAL A 103 -5.77 -2.54 25.82
N LEU A 104 -7.01 -2.42 25.36
CA LEU A 104 -7.32 -1.68 24.13
C LEU A 104 -7.06 -0.19 24.35
N THR A 105 -6.07 0.36 23.66
CA THR A 105 -5.58 1.72 23.87
C THR A 105 -5.69 2.54 22.58
N VAL A 106 -6.12 3.79 22.70
CA VAL A 106 -6.11 4.76 21.59
C VAL A 106 -4.66 5.17 21.32
N ILE A 107 -4.16 4.82 20.13
CA ILE A 107 -2.85 5.26 19.66
C ILE A 107 -2.94 6.74 19.26
N ALA A 108 -3.92 7.09 18.41
CA ALA A 108 -4.21 8.46 18.02
C ALA A 108 -5.64 8.61 17.50
N PRO A 109 -6.36 9.68 17.88
CA PRO A 109 -7.53 10.12 17.13
C PRO A 109 -7.10 10.84 15.86
N LEU A 110 -7.81 10.61 14.76
CA LEU A 110 -7.58 11.29 13.49
C LEU A 110 -8.20 12.70 13.54
N GLU A 111 -7.45 13.71 13.15
CA GLU A 111 -7.89 15.10 13.19
C GLU A 111 -9.20 15.32 12.40
N GLY A 112 -10.09 16.13 12.92
CA GLY A 112 -11.38 16.45 12.30
C GLY A 112 -12.46 15.36 12.37
N THR A 113 -12.14 14.17 12.89
CA THR A 113 -13.07 13.03 13.01
C THR A 113 -13.98 13.12 14.24
N PRO A 114 -15.05 12.31 14.32
CA PRO A 114 -15.97 12.32 15.47
C PRO A 114 -15.28 12.13 16.82
N ALA A 115 -14.36 11.17 16.94
CA ALA A 115 -13.66 10.93 18.21
C ALA A 115 -12.73 12.09 18.59
N TYR A 116 -12.04 12.68 17.63
CA TYR A 116 -11.21 13.87 17.84
C TYR A 116 -12.05 15.05 18.37
N LYS A 117 -13.20 15.32 17.73
CA LYS A 117 -14.15 16.37 18.14
C LYS A 117 -14.76 16.11 19.50
N ALA A 118 -14.96 14.84 19.86
CA ALA A 118 -15.47 14.44 21.19
C ALA A 118 -14.41 14.58 22.29
N GLY A 119 -13.13 14.81 21.96
CA GLY A 119 -12.06 15.00 22.93
C GLY A 119 -11.36 13.69 23.36
N VAL A 120 -11.47 12.63 22.56
CA VAL A 120 -10.65 11.40 22.74
C VAL A 120 -9.19 11.75 22.48
N LYS A 121 -8.27 11.21 23.29
CA LYS A 121 -6.83 11.52 23.25
C LYS A 121 -5.98 10.28 23.07
N SER A 122 -4.77 10.45 22.56
CA SER A 122 -3.76 9.39 22.57
C SER A 122 -3.44 8.95 23.99
N GLY A 123 -3.34 7.63 24.22
CA GLY A 123 -3.12 7.02 25.51
C GLY A 123 -4.40 6.72 26.31
N ASP A 124 -5.58 7.05 25.79
CA ASP A 124 -6.85 6.65 26.41
C ASP A 124 -7.03 5.13 26.34
N ASN A 125 -7.35 4.49 27.45
CA ASN A 125 -7.64 3.07 27.53
C ASN A 125 -9.15 2.84 27.40
N ILE A 126 -9.60 2.14 26.37
CA ILE A 126 -11.02 1.88 26.14
C ILE A 126 -11.43 0.67 26.98
N LEU A 127 -12.32 0.88 27.95
CA LEU A 127 -12.84 -0.18 28.83
C LEU A 127 -14.12 -0.82 28.30
N LYS A 128 -14.98 -0.01 27.67
CA LYS A 128 -16.26 -0.49 27.12
C LYS A 128 -16.55 0.17 25.78
N ILE A 129 -17.18 -0.59 24.90
CA ILE A 129 -17.81 -0.13 23.68
C ILE A 129 -19.29 -0.47 23.79
N ASN A 130 -20.16 0.53 23.82
CA ASN A 130 -21.54 0.41 24.28
C ASN A 130 -21.56 -0.22 25.70
N ASN A 131 -22.24 -1.34 25.84
CA ASN A 131 -22.30 -2.06 27.14
C ASN A 131 -21.30 -3.23 27.22
N GLU A 132 -20.50 -3.48 26.20
CA GLU A 132 -19.59 -4.61 26.13
C GLU A 132 -18.19 -4.25 26.64
N SER A 133 -17.63 -5.09 27.54
CA SER A 133 -16.27 -4.93 28.05
C SER A 133 -15.24 -5.27 27.00
N THR A 134 -14.17 -4.46 26.87
CA THR A 134 -13.08 -4.70 25.93
C THR A 134 -11.95 -5.58 26.48
N LEU A 135 -11.99 -5.97 27.76
CA LEU A 135 -10.89 -6.69 28.43
C LEU A 135 -10.59 -8.07 27.86
N SER A 136 -11.59 -8.73 27.25
CA SER A 136 -11.45 -10.04 26.61
C SER A 136 -11.67 -10.00 25.09
N MET A 137 -11.78 -8.79 24.51
CA MET A 137 -11.98 -8.64 23.07
C MET A 137 -10.66 -8.72 22.31
N SER A 138 -10.71 -9.31 21.13
CA SER A 138 -9.65 -9.10 20.16
C SER A 138 -9.70 -7.66 19.61
N ILE A 139 -8.57 -7.16 19.12
CA ILE A 139 -8.52 -5.84 18.50
C ILE A 139 -9.50 -5.72 17.31
N ASP A 140 -9.67 -6.81 16.54
CA ASP A 140 -10.56 -6.86 15.39
C ASP A 140 -12.03 -6.79 15.81
N ASP A 141 -12.42 -7.46 16.90
CA ASP A 141 -13.78 -7.37 17.42
C ASP A 141 -14.11 -5.96 17.91
N ALA A 142 -13.17 -5.34 18.63
CA ALA A 142 -13.32 -3.96 19.08
C ALA A 142 -13.43 -2.97 17.91
N ILE A 143 -12.59 -3.12 16.87
CA ILE A 143 -12.67 -2.31 15.65
C ILE A 143 -14.02 -2.50 14.96
N ASN A 144 -14.53 -3.73 14.88
CA ASN A 144 -15.83 -4.03 14.26
C ASN A 144 -16.99 -3.37 15.01
N LEU A 145 -16.96 -3.38 16.35
CA LEU A 145 -17.96 -2.68 17.16
C LEU A 145 -17.88 -1.15 17.00
N MET A 146 -16.68 -0.61 16.86
CA MET A 146 -16.49 0.84 16.65
C MET A 146 -16.88 1.29 15.25
N ARG A 147 -16.74 0.44 14.23
CA ARG A 147 -17.25 0.68 12.88
C ARG A 147 -18.79 0.58 12.84
N GLY A 148 -19.41 1.12 11.81
CA GLY A 148 -20.85 1.05 11.60
C GLY A 148 -21.34 2.10 10.63
N LYS A 149 -22.65 2.11 10.37
CA LYS A 149 -23.26 3.08 9.45
C LYS A 149 -23.01 4.50 9.94
N PRO A 150 -22.60 5.44 9.06
CA PRO A 150 -22.55 6.86 9.39
C PRO A 150 -23.88 7.35 10.00
N LYS A 151 -23.80 8.34 10.86
CA LYS A 151 -24.96 8.92 11.61
C LYS A 151 -25.62 7.99 12.64
N THR A 152 -24.96 6.86 13.00
CA THR A 152 -25.42 6.03 14.10
C THR A 152 -24.64 6.35 15.38
N PRO A 153 -25.32 6.35 16.57
CA PRO A 153 -24.65 6.61 17.83
C PRO A 153 -23.82 5.40 18.30
N ILE A 154 -22.78 5.70 19.07
CA ILE A 154 -21.99 4.73 19.79
C ILE A 154 -21.49 5.37 21.09
N GLN A 155 -21.39 4.59 22.15
CA GLN A 155 -20.83 5.03 23.41
C GLN A 155 -19.50 4.30 23.64
N ILE A 156 -18.45 5.03 24.03
CA ILE A 156 -17.20 4.45 24.52
C ILE A 156 -16.92 4.94 25.92
N THR A 157 -16.50 4.04 26.80
CA THR A 157 -16.04 4.34 28.15
C THR A 157 -14.54 4.17 28.20
N ILE A 158 -13.82 5.20 28.61
CA ILE A 158 -12.36 5.18 28.66
C ILE A 158 -11.84 5.48 30.08
N VAL A 159 -10.61 5.01 30.34
CA VAL A 159 -9.79 5.49 31.47
C VAL A 159 -8.63 6.30 30.90
N ARG A 160 -8.46 7.50 31.46
CA ARG A 160 -7.38 8.42 31.07
C ARG A 160 -6.47 8.65 32.28
N LYS A 161 -5.17 8.64 32.03
CA LYS A 161 -4.18 8.96 33.06
C LYS A 161 -4.48 10.33 33.66
N ASN A 162 -4.45 10.44 35.00
CA ASN A 162 -4.75 11.63 35.78
C ASN A 162 -6.26 12.03 35.85
N GLU A 163 -7.16 11.21 35.31
CA GLU A 163 -8.60 11.40 35.52
C GLU A 163 -9.10 10.40 36.60
N PRO A 164 -9.75 10.87 37.69
CA PRO A 164 -10.10 10.02 38.81
C PRO A 164 -11.28 9.06 38.52
N LYS A 165 -12.03 9.30 37.47
CA LYS A 165 -13.20 8.50 37.06
C LYS A 165 -13.15 8.17 35.57
N PRO A 166 -13.72 7.03 35.15
CA PRO A 166 -13.89 6.75 33.74
C PRO A 166 -14.68 7.84 33.02
N LEU A 167 -14.26 8.20 31.81
CA LEU A 167 -14.93 9.16 30.95
C LEU A 167 -15.83 8.43 29.96
N VAL A 168 -17.06 8.92 29.79
CA VAL A 168 -18.03 8.37 28.85
C VAL A 168 -18.20 9.32 27.69
N PHE A 169 -17.96 8.84 26.48
CA PHE A 169 -18.13 9.59 25.25
C PHE A 169 -19.28 9.01 24.43
N ASN A 170 -20.30 9.84 24.18
CA ASN A 170 -21.36 9.54 23.22
C ASN A 170 -20.98 10.17 21.88
N ILE A 171 -20.65 9.33 20.92
CA ILE A 171 -20.11 9.76 19.63
C ILE A 171 -21.07 9.32 18.52
N VAL A 172 -21.30 10.16 17.55
CA VAL A 172 -22.04 9.79 16.34
C VAL A 172 -21.03 9.41 15.27
N ARG A 173 -21.12 8.18 14.76
CA ARG A 173 -20.26 7.70 13.67
C ARG A 173 -20.40 8.61 12.44
N ASP A 174 -19.32 8.83 11.74
CA ASP A 174 -19.32 9.56 10.48
C ASP A 174 -18.45 8.84 9.44
N ILE A 175 -18.45 9.34 8.21
CA ILE A 175 -17.55 8.85 7.16
C ILE A 175 -16.13 9.27 7.51
N ILE A 176 -15.27 8.28 7.73
CA ILE A 176 -13.85 8.46 7.99
C ILE A 176 -13.10 8.23 6.69
N LYS A 177 -12.46 9.28 6.16
CA LYS A 177 -11.61 9.18 4.99
C LYS A 177 -10.22 8.74 5.41
N VAL A 178 -9.75 7.66 4.81
CA VAL A 178 -8.38 7.18 4.98
C VAL A 178 -7.51 7.86 3.94
N LEU A 179 -6.48 8.58 4.38
CA LEU A 179 -5.51 9.16 3.47
C LEU A 179 -4.61 8.06 2.91
N SER A 180 -4.88 7.65 1.67
CA SER A 180 -4.04 6.68 0.98
C SER A 180 -2.81 7.30 0.34
N VAL A 181 -2.78 8.63 0.19
CA VAL A 181 -1.68 9.38 -0.41
C VAL A 181 -1.23 10.49 0.53
N TYR A 182 0.07 10.55 0.78
CA TYR A 182 0.72 11.63 1.50
C TYR A 182 1.73 12.30 0.59
N VAL A 183 1.65 13.62 0.51
CA VAL A 183 2.56 14.44 -0.30
C VAL A 183 3.29 15.42 0.62
N LYS A 184 4.63 15.32 0.66
CA LYS A 184 5.47 16.16 1.50
C LYS A 184 6.63 16.74 0.67
N LYS A 185 7.03 17.98 0.93
CA LYS A 185 8.28 18.51 0.41
C LYS A 185 9.46 17.86 1.12
N ILE A 186 10.55 17.63 0.40
CA ILE A 186 11.81 17.21 1.01
C ILE A 186 12.61 18.47 1.32
N LYS A 187 12.85 18.72 2.61
CA LYS A 187 13.51 19.93 3.10
C LYS A 187 14.87 20.15 2.39
N ASP A 188 15.18 21.39 2.10
CA ASP A 188 16.42 21.83 1.43
C ASP A 188 16.64 21.23 0.03
N THR A 189 15.55 20.80 -0.63
CA THR A 189 15.58 20.29 -2.00
C THR A 189 14.39 20.81 -2.82
N SER A 190 14.46 20.60 -4.16
CA SER A 190 13.33 20.81 -5.06
C SER A 190 12.56 19.51 -5.35
N TYR A 191 12.63 18.52 -4.46
CA TYR A 191 12.00 17.21 -4.65
C TYR A 191 10.77 17.04 -3.78
N LEU A 192 9.86 16.20 -4.25
CA LEU A 192 8.63 15.86 -3.56
C LEU A 192 8.66 14.39 -3.14
N TYR A 193 8.26 14.12 -1.92
CA TYR A 193 8.01 12.77 -1.42
C TYR A 193 6.52 12.49 -1.53
N VAL A 194 6.17 11.44 -2.27
CA VAL A 194 4.81 10.98 -2.49
C VAL A 194 4.70 9.55 -1.99
N ARG A 195 4.02 9.34 -0.87
CA ARG A 195 3.76 8.01 -0.34
C ARG A 195 2.35 7.56 -0.69
N VAL A 196 2.24 6.36 -1.24
CA VAL A 196 0.96 5.71 -1.52
C VAL A 196 0.86 4.45 -0.65
N ASN A 197 -0.08 4.44 0.31
CA ASN A 197 -0.24 3.32 1.25
C ASN A 197 -1.12 2.19 0.70
N SER A 198 -2.10 2.52 -0.14
CA SER A 198 -2.99 1.58 -0.82
C SER A 198 -3.59 2.22 -2.07
N PHE A 199 -4.05 1.42 -3.02
CA PHE A 199 -4.68 1.91 -4.25
C PHE A 199 -6.21 1.91 -4.12
N ASP A 200 -6.76 2.88 -3.38
CA ASP A 200 -8.20 3.18 -3.38
C ASP A 200 -8.61 4.05 -4.59
N LYS A 201 -9.91 4.36 -4.71
CA LYS A 201 -10.47 5.13 -5.85
C LYS A 201 -9.91 6.53 -6.04
N ASN A 202 -9.21 7.10 -5.05
CA ASN A 202 -8.78 8.49 -5.04
C ASN A 202 -7.30 8.70 -5.36
N VAL A 203 -6.50 7.62 -5.43
CA VAL A 203 -5.02 7.69 -5.52
C VAL A 203 -4.54 8.56 -6.68
N THR A 204 -5.00 8.29 -7.89
CA THR A 204 -4.58 9.04 -9.09
C THR A 204 -4.85 10.53 -8.94
N LYS A 205 -6.06 10.87 -8.47
CA LYS A 205 -6.46 12.26 -8.24
C LYS A 205 -5.61 12.91 -7.17
N SER A 206 -5.43 12.25 -6.04
CA SER A 206 -4.67 12.78 -4.89
C SER A 206 -3.20 13.05 -5.24
N VAL A 207 -2.56 12.13 -5.98
CA VAL A 207 -1.19 12.35 -6.48
C VAL A 207 -1.16 13.52 -7.46
N LEU A 208 -2.06 13.56 -8.42
CA LEU A 208 -2.13 14.67 -9.40
C LEU A 208 -2.34 16.03 -8.73
N ASP A 209 -3.25 16.11 -7.75
CA ASP A 209 -3.52 17.34 -7.01
C ASP A 209 -2.28 17.77 -6.20
N GLY A 210 -1.58 16.81 -5.56
CA GLY A 210 -0.33 17.07 -4.86
C GLY A 210 0.79 17.59 -5.77
N LEU A 211 0.91 17.05 -6.98
CA LEU A 211 1.89 17.52 -7.97
C LEU A 211 1.54 18.93 -8.49
N LYS A 212 0.25 19.17 -8.78
CA LYS A 212 -0.22 20.50 -9.20
C LYS A 212 0.01 21.58 -8.15
N ALA A 213 -0.14 21.23 -6.86
CA ALA A 213 0.11 22.15 -5.75
C ALA A 213 1.61 22.50 -5.60
N ASN A 214 2.51 21.76 -6.28
CA ASN A 214 3.96 21.96 -6.20
C ASN A 214 4.59 22.09 -7.60
N PRO A 215 4.28 23.13 -8.39
CA PRO A 215 4.64 23.22 -9.81
C PRO A 215 6.14 23.40 -10.09
N LYS A 216 6.94 23.76 -9.08
CA LYS A 216 8.39 24.03 -9.21
C LYS A 216 9.28 22.84 -8.83
N ILE A 217 8.70 21.64 -8.67
CA ILE A 217 9.50 20.46 -8.31
C ILE A 217 10.36 19.99 -9.48
N LYS A 218 11.54 19.48 -9.13
CA LYS A 218 12.53 18.93 -10.08
C LYS A 218 12.63 17.40 -10.04
N GLY A 219 11.86 16.73 -9.19
CA GLY A 219 11.84 15.26 -9.10
C GLY A 219 10.91 14.75 -8.00
N ILE A 220 10.62 13.44 -8.03
CA ILE A 220 9.70 12.76 -7.12
C ILE A 220 10.36 11.51 -6.54
N VAL A 221 10.24 11.34 -5.23
CA VAL A 221 10.39 10.04 -4.58
C VAL A 221 8.98 9.47 -4.38
N LEU A 222 8.63 8.42 -5.14
CA LEU A 222 7.37 7.69 -5.04
C LEU A 222 7.56 6.49 -4.11
N ASP A 223 7.02 6.54 -2.90
CA ASP A 223 7.15 5.46 -1.91
C ASP A 223 5.96 4.52 -1.94
N LEU A 224 6.19 3.29 -2.40
CA LEU A 224 5.25 2.18 -2.46
C LEU A 224 5.59 1.07 -1.45
N ARG A 225 6.51 1.29 -0.53
CA ARG A 225 6.89 0.28 0.49
C ARG A 225 5.70 -0.04 1.39
N GLY A 226 5.48 -1.33 1.65
CA GLY A 226 4.37 -1.81 2.47
C GLY A 226 2.97 -1.58 1.86
N ASN A 227 2.89 -1.24 0.59
CA ASN A 227 1.62 -1.04 -0.11
C ASN A 227 1.14 -2.37 -0.74
N PRO A 228 0.08 -3.01 -0.24
CA PRO A 228 -0.39 -4.31 -0.73
C PRO A 228 -1.09 -4.25 -2.09
N GLY A 229 -1.21 -3.07 -2.68
CA GLY A 229 -1.93 -2.84 -3.93
C GLY A 229 -3.33 -2.26 -3.74
N GLY A 230 -4.25 -2.67 -4.58
CA GLY A 230 -5.65 -2.22 -4.63
C GLY A 230 -6.19 -2.20 -6.05
N LEU A 231 -6.88 -1.12 -6.42
CA LEU A 231 -7.58 -1.00 -7.69
C LEU A 231 -6.62 -0.88 -8.89
N LEU A 232 -6.79 -1.77 -9.87
CA LEU A 232 -6.03 -1.77 -11.12
C LEU A 232 -6.13 -0.44 -11.88
N ASN A 233 -7.35 0.12 -11.99
CA ASN A 233 -7.57 1.37 -12.69
C ASN A 233 -6.79 2.54 -12.06
N GLN A 234 -6.52 2.50 -10.76
CA GLN A 234 -5.70 3.50 -10.08
C GLN A 234 -4.20 3.29 -10.34
N ALA A 235 -3.73 2.04 -10.44
CA ALA A 235 -2.37 1.77 -10.90
C ALA A 235 -2.14 2.25 -12.35
N VAL A 236 -3.08 1.96 -13.23
CA VAL A 236 -3.07 2.48 -14.63
C VAL A 236 -3.13 4.00 -14.64
N GLY A 237 -4.03 4.61 -13.85
CA GLY A 237 -4.16 6.06 -13.74
C GLY A 237 -2.89 6.74 -13.23
N LEU A 238 -2.27 6.20 -12.18
CA LEU A 238 -1.00 6.72 -11.65
C LEU A 238 0.13 6.61 -12.67
N SER A 239 0.26 5.45 -13.36
CA SER A 239 1.25 5.26 -14.41
C SER A 239 1.07 6.22 -15.58
N ASN A 240 -0.18 6.54 -15.95
CA ASN A 240 -0.53 7.51 -16.98
C ASN A 240 -0.10 8.95 -16.67
N LEU A 241 0.19 9.30 -15.41
CA LEU A 241 0.75 10.62 -15.09
C LEU A 241 2.18 10.78 -15.64
N PHE A 242 2.89 9.68 -15.83
CA PHE A 242 4.32 9.65 -16.11
C PHE A 242 4.72 8.98 -17.42
N ILE A 243 3.89 8.10 -17.96
CA ILE A 243 4.15 7.34 -19.21
C ILE A 243 3.17 7.84 -20.28
N LYS A 244 3.72 8.35 -21.39
CA LYS A 244 2.93 8.98 -22.46
C LYS A 244 2.33 7.96 -23.43
N GLU A 245 3.06 6.89 -23.75
CA GLU A 245 2.67 5.93 -24.77
C GLU A 245 3.12 4.51 -24.43
N GLY A 246 2.53 3.53 -25.08
CA GLY A 246 2.84 2.11 -24.91
C GLY A 246 1.90 1.41 -23.92
N VAL A 247 2.12 0.12 -23.74
CA VAL A 247 1.38 -0.72 -22.80
C VAL A 247 1.86 -0.42 -21.39
N LEU A 248 0.94 -0.28 -20.43
CA LEU A 248 1.24 -0.12 -19.01
C LEU A 248 1.21 -1.48 -18.30
N VAL A 249 0.18 -2.26 -18.59
CA VAL A 249 0.00 -3.62 -18.08
C VAL A 249 -0.94 -4.37 -19.03
N SER A 250 -0.75 -5.67 -19.18
CA SER A 250 -1.71 -6.57 -19.81
C SER A 250 -2.14 -7.67 -18.85
N GLN A 251 -3.34 -8.20 -19.07
CA GLN A 251 -3.82 -9.38 -18.37
C GLN A 251 -4.18 -10.47 -19.37
N LYS A 252 -3.94 -11.73 -18.97
CA LYS A 252 -4.30 -12.91 -19.77
C LYS A 252 -5.00 -13.91 -18.87
N GLY A 253 -6.21 -14.29 -19.26
CA GLY A 253 -7.05 -15.25 -18.56
C GLY A 253 -7.25 -16.53 -19.34
N LYS A 254 -8.17 -17.37 -18.84
CA LYS A 254 -8.58 -18.62 -19.49
C LYS A 254 -9.35 -18.34 -20.79
N ASN A 255 -10.22 -17.34 -20.76
CA ASN A 255 -11.06 -16.94 -21.88
C ASN A 255 -10.44 -15.73 -22.59
N LYS A 256 -10.73 -15.56 -23.88
CA LYS A 256 -10.19 -14.45 -24.68
C LYS A 256 -10.68 -13.08 -24.20
N GLU A 257 -11.89 -13.03 -23.64
CA GLU A 257 -12.52 -11.83 -23.10
C GLU A 257 -11.79 -11.28 -21.87
N GLU A 258 -11.01 -12.13 -21.18
CA GLU A 258 -10.20 -11.76 -20.04
C GLU A 258 -8.82 -11.22 -20.45
N ASN A 259 -8.49 -11.27 -21.74
CA ASN A 259 -7.24 -10.76 -22.28
C ASN A 259 -7.40 -9.26 -22.58
N LEU A 260 -6.89 -8.42 -21.73
CA LEU A 260 -6.98 -6.97 -21.84
C LEU A 260 -5.59 -6.34 -21.83
N GLU A 261 -5.42 -5.27 -22.60
CA GLU A 261 -4.24 -4.41 -22.54
C GLU A 261 -4.64 -3.01 -22.10
N TYR A 262 -3.97 -2.52 -21.07
CA TYR A 262 -4.11 -1.14 -20.58
C TYR A 262 -2.93 -0.33 -21.13
N LYS A 263 -3.25 0.62 -21.99
CA LYS A 263 -2.25 1.48 -22.67
C LYS A 263 -2.25 2.87 -22.09
N ALA A 264 -1.14 3.55 -22.22
CA ALA A 264 -1.02 4.96 -21.91
C ALA A 264 -1.95 5.78 -22.81
N ASN A 265 -2.54 6.83 -22.24
CA ASN A 265 -3.60 7.62 -22.88
C ASN A 265 -3.09 8.87 -23.62
N GLY A 266 -1.79 9.05 -23.75
CA GLY A 266 -1.16 10.18 -24.44
C GLY A 266 -1.13 11.50 -23.66
N ARG A 267 -1.71 11.57 -22.46
CA ARG A 267 -1.88 12.79 -21.66
C ARG A 267 -0.96 12.87 -20.46
N ALA A 268 0.21 12.24 -20.48
CA ALA A 268 1.12 12.22 -19.34
C ALA A 268 1.69 13.62 -19.03
N PRO A 269 1.23 14.31 -17.98
CA PRO A 269 1.64 15.70 -17.71
C PRO A 269 3.06 15.79 -17.11
N TYR A 270 3.66 14.69 -16.66
CA TYR A 270 4.93 14.66 -15.95
C TYR A 270 5.94 13.70 -16.57
N THR A 271 6.02 13.64 -17.92
CA THR A 271 6.92 12.74 -18.63
C THR A 271 8.40 13.01 -18.40
N ASN A 272 8.78 14.26 -18.15
CA ASN A 272 10.18 14.68 -18.01
C ASN A 272 10.66 14.78 -16.57
N LEU A 273 9.76 14.56 -15.59
CA LEU A 273 10.10 14.73 -14.19
C LEU A 273 10.84 13.48 -13.66
N PRO A 274 12.11 13.56 -13.22
CA PRO A 274 12.84 12.43 -12.63
C PRO A 274 12.09 11.75 -11.50
N ILE A 275 12.06 10.41 -11.47
CA ILE A 275 11.33 9.63 -10.46
C ILE A 275 12.23 8.53 -9.91
N ALA A 276 12.31 8.47 -8.57
CA ALA A 276 12.84 7.32 -7.84
C ALA A 276 11.67 6.63 -7.12
N VAL A 277 11.48 5.32 -7.31
CA VAL A 277 10.42 4.55 -6.69
C VAL A 277 10.99 3.67 -5.59
N LEU A 278 10.48 3.80 -4.37
CA LEU A 278 10.84 2.95 -3.25
C LEU A 278 9.89 1.76 -3.16
N VAL A 279 10.43 0.56 -3.08
CA VAL A 279 9.69 -0.70 -2.95
C VAL A 279 10.30 -1.64 -1.91
N ASN A 280 9.51 -2.57 -1.37
CA ASN A 280 9.96 -3.65 -0.49
C ASN A 280 9.09 -4.90 -0.62
N GLY A 281 9.35 -5.94 0.17
CA GLY A 281 8.57 -7.17 0.21
C GLY A 281 7.08 -7.00 0.51
N GLY A 282 6.66 -5.86 1.07
CA GLY A 282 5.25 -5.50 1.27
C GLY A 282 4.60 -4.78 0.08
N SER A 283 5.36 -4.45 -0.97
CA SER A 283 4.83 -3.86 -2.21
C SER A 283 4.25 -4.97 -3.08
N ALA A 284 2.94 -4.95 -3.35
CA ALA A 284 2.26 -6.04 -4.06
C ALA A 284 1.24 -5.54 -5.10
N SER A 285 0.92 -6.40 -6.10
CA SER A 285 -0.19 -6.19 -7.05
C SER A 285 -0.12 -4.84 -7.78
N ALA A 286 -1.05 -3.90 -7.54
CA ALA A 286 -1.08 -2.56 -8.15
C ALA A 286 0.23 -1.79 -7.97
N SER A 287 0.90 -1.93 -6.80
CA SER A 287 2.23 -1.35 -6.56
C SER A 287 3.28 -1.91 -7.51
N GLU A 288 3.23 -3.22 -7.76
CA GLU A 288 4.14 -3.91 -8.67
C GLU A 288 3.86 -3.56 -10.13
N ILE A 289 2.59 -3.32 -10.48
CA ILE A 289 2.21 -2.82 -11.81
C ILE A 289 2.82 -1.45 -12.06
N VAL A 290 2.67 -0.51 -11.12
CA VAL A 290 3.24 0.85 -11.24
C VAL A 290 4.76 0.79 -11.31
N ALA A 291 5.42 0.12 -10.36
CA ALA A 291 6.87 0.02 -10.32
C ALA A 291 7.42 -0.67 -11.59
N GLY A 292 6.81 -1.78 -12.00
CA GLY A 292 7.23 -2.52 -13.19
C GLY A 292 6.97 -1.79 -14.50
N ALA A 293 5.84 -1.09 -14.62
CA ALA A 293 5.57 -0.26 -15.80
C ALA A 293 6.58 0.89 -15.93
N LEU A 294 6.84 1.61 -14.83
CA LEU A 294 7.83 2.68 -14.82
C LEU A 294 9.25 2.18 -15.11
N GLN A 295 9.62 0.99 -14.59
CA GLN A 295 10.90 0.34 -14.85
C GLN A 295 11.06 -0.07 -16.31
N ASP A 296 10.08 -0.79 -16.89
CA ASP A 296 10.12 -1.29 -18.25
C ASP A 296 10.14 -0.16 -19.27
N HIS A 297 9.45 0.95 -19.01
CA HIS A 297 9.50 2.17 -19.80
C HIS A 297 10.74 3.04 -19.53
N LYS A 298 11.67 2.61 -18.66
CA LYS A 298 12.86 3.37 -18.25
C LYS A 298 12.52 4.77 -17.74
N ARG A 299 11.37 4.88 -17.05
CA ARG A 299 10.78 6.15 -16.64
C ARG A 299 11.13 6.50 -15.19
N ALA A 300 11.54 5.50 -14.41
CA ALA A 300 11.96 5.67 -13.03
C ALA A 300 13.08 4.68 -12.68
N ILE A 301 13.84 5.00 -11.63
CA ILE A 301 14.76 4.09 -10.97
C ILE A 301 14.02 3.45 -9.81
N ILE A 302 14.03 2.11 -9.74
CA ILE A 302 13.39 1.34 -8.68
C ILE A 302 14.44 1.00 -7.63
N ILE A 303 14.17 1.35 -6.37
CA ILE A 303 15.12 1.26 -5.25
C ILE A 303 14.48 0.53 -4.08
N GLY A 304 15.25 -0.31 -3.40
CA GLY A 304 14.84 -1.00 -2.18
C GLY A 304 14.99 -2.50 -2.25
N GLU A 305 13.96 -3.23 -1.83
CA GLU A 305 13.97 -4.70 -1.80
C GLU A 305 13.04 -5.28 -2.86
N LYS A 306 13.27 -6.55 -3.21
CA LYS A 306 12.40 -7.29 -4.12
C LYS A 306 10.95 -7.29 -3.61
N THR A 307 10.00 -7.06 -4.51
CA THR A 307 8.58 -6.99 -4.17
C THR A 307 7.95 -8.36 -3.97
N PHE A 308 6.71 -8.40 -3.51
CA PHE A 308 5.99 -9.61 -3.08
C PHE A 308 5.79 -10.64 -4.20
N GLY A 309 5.42 -10.23 -5.40
CA GLY A 309 5.18 -11.14 -6.52
C GLY A 309 3.72 -11.57 -6.71
N LYS A 310 2.75 -10.68 -6.46
CA LYS A 310 1.33 -10.96 -6.71
C LYS A 310 0.94 -10.51 -8.11
N GLY A 311 0.96 -11.44 -9.06
CA GLY A 311 0.57 -11.21 -10.46
C GLY A 311 -0.82 -11.72 -10.84
N SER A 312 -1.64 -12.15 -9.89
CA SER A 312 -3.00 -12.66 -10.13
C SER A 312 -4.03 -11.53 -10.15
N VAL A 313 -4.98 -11.63 -11.10
CA VAL A 313 -6.14 -10.74 -11.24
C VAL A 313 -7.33 -11.36 -10.53
N GLN A 314 -7.92 -10.67 -9.57
CA GLN A 314 -9.15 -11.07 -8.92
C GLN A 314 -10.32 -10.24 -9.45
N VAL A 315 -11.43 -10.91 -9.72
CA VAL A 315 -12.72 -10.31 -10.02
C VAL A 315 -13.66 -10.57 -8.86
N LEU A 316 -14.45 -9.58 -8.52
CA LEU A 316 -15.50 -9.68 -7.52
C LEU A 316 -16.81 -9.98 -8.22
N LEU A 317 -17.42 -11.15 -7.94
CA LEU A 317 -18.68 -11.57 -8.48
C LEU A 317 -19.72 -11.58 -7.35
N PRO A 318 -20.74 -10.70 -7.39
CA PRO A 318 -21.81 -10.72 -6.39
C PRO A 318 -22.55 -12.06 -6.42
N VAL A 319 -22.77 -12.65 -5.26
CA VAL A 319 -23.66 -13.81 -5.06
C VAL A 319 -25.08 -13.32 -4.78
N ASN A 320 -25.16 -12.28 -3.96
CA ASN A 320 -26.38 -11.53 -3.66
C ASN A 320 -26.04 -10.08 -3.29
N LYS A 321 -26.97 -9.31 -2.71
CA LYS A 321 -26.75 -7.91 -2.32
C LYS A 321 -25.70 -7.71 -1.23
N ASP A 322 -25.47 -8.72 -0.41
CA ASP A 322 -24.64 -8.64 0.80
C ASP A 322 -23.40 -9.55 0.74
N GLU A 323 -23.28 -10.41 -0.28
CA GLU A 323 -22.25 -11.43 -0.40
C GLU A 323 -21.63 -11.47 -1.79
N ALA A 324 -20.35 -11.83 -1.87
CA ALA A 324 -19.64 -11.96 -3.13
C ALA A 324 -18.59 -13.07 -3.08
N ILE A 325 -18.20 -13.56 -4.25
CA ILE A 325 -16.98 -14.35 -4.39
C ILE A 325 -15.91 -13.50 -5.06
N LYS A 326 -14.72 -13.54 -4.49
CA LYS A 326 -13.51 -13.01 -5.10
C LYS A 326 -12.79 -14.20 -5.74
N ILE A 327 -12.62 -14.18 -7.07
CA ILE A 327 -12.04 -15.29 -7.82
C ILE A 327 -10.93 -14.82 -8.74
N THR A 328 -9.86 -15.61 -8.83
CA THR A 328 -8.75 -15.35 -9.77
C THR A 328 -9.16 -15.78 -11.17
N THR A 329 -9.18 -14.83 -12.11
CA THR A 329 -9.57 -15.05 -13.51
C THR A 329 -8.42 -14.90 -14.50
N ALA A 330 -7.38 -14.14 -14.17
CA ALA A 330 -6.29 -13.85 -15.08
C ALA A 330 -4.96 -13.60 -14.34
N ARG A 331 -3.89 -13.39 -15.11
CA ARG A 331 -2.58 -12.98 -14.62
C ARG A 331 -2.12 -11.70 -15.30
N TYR A 332 -1.41 -10.86 -14.55
CA TYR A 332 -0.78 -9.63 -15.05
C TYR A 332 0.56 -9.90 -15.72
N TYR A 333 0.81 -9.14 -16.77
CA TYR A 333 2.08 -9.07 -17.48
C TYR A 333 2.49 -7.61 -17.66
N LEU A 334 3.74 -7.32 -17.40
CA LEU A 334 4.34 -5.99 -17.56
C LEU A 334 4.56 -5.66 -19.05
N PRO A 335 4.90 -4.40 -19.40
CA PRO A 335 5.13 -3.98 -20.79
C PRO A 335 6.14 -4.86 -21.54
N SER A 336 7.19 -5.32 -20.88
CA SER A 336 8.18 -6.26 -21.44
C SER A 336 7.65 -7.68 -21.68
N GLY A 337 6.42 -7.99 -21.28
CA GLY A 337 5.84 -9.34 -21.34
C GLY A 337 6.21 -10.25 -20.17
N ARG A 338 7.05 -9.80 -19.23
CA ARG A 338 7.40 -10.58 -18.03
C ARG A 338 6.22 -10.66 -17.07
N THR A 339 6.08 -11.79 -16.37
CA THR A 339 5.07 -11.97 -15.33
C THR A 339 5.56 -11.44 -13.98
N ILE A 340 4.63 -10.88 -13.19
CA ILE A 340 4.84 -10.52 -11.80
C ILE A 340 4.71 -11.76 -10.89
N GLN A 341 3.84 -12.72 -11.26
CA GLN A 341 3.46 -13.85 -10.42
C GLN A 341 4.66 -14.65 -9.91
N ALA A 342 4.81 -14.75 -8.59
CA ALA A 342 5.88 -15.42 -7.85
C ALA A 342 7.29 -14.89 -8.15
N LYS A 343 7.43 -13.84 -8.98
CA LYS A 343 8.72 -13.23 -9.35
C LYS A 343 8.93 -11.87 -8.73
N GLY A 344 7.86 -11.07 -8.63
CA GLY A 344 7.96 -9.69 -8.16
C GLY A 344 8.75 -8.78 -9.10
N ILE A 345 8.98 -7.56 -8.62
CA ILE A 345 9.86 -6.58 -9.24
C ILE A 345 11.21 -6.61 -8.52
N THR A 346 12.27 -6.82 -9.25
CA THR A 346 13.63 -6.67 -8.73
C THR A 346 14.03 -5.20 -8.89
N PRO A 347 14.42 -4.51 -7.81
CA PRO A 347 14.87 -3.14 -7.90
C PRO A 347 16.11 -2.98 -8.79
N ASP A 348 16.28 -1.81 -9.38
CA ASP A 348 17.50 -1.45 -10.11
C ASP A 348 18.65 -1.21 -9.14
N ILE A 349 18.34 -0.69 -7.93
CA ILE A 349 19.29 -0.51 -6.84
C ILE A 349 18.74 -1.25 -5.61
N VAL A 350 19.41 -2.34 -5.24
CA VAL A 350 19.03 -3.13 -4.05
C VAL A 350 19.62 -2.49 -2.81
N ILE A 351 18.74 -2.04 -1.91
CA ILE A 351 19.12 -1.45 -0.61
C ILE A 351 18.20 -2.02 0.47
N TYR A 352 18.78 -2.59 1.51
CA TYR A 352 18.04 -3.06 2.67
C TYR A 352 17.73 -1.94 3.65
N PRO A 353 16.67 -2.06 4.47
CA PRO A 353 16.33 -1.06 5.47
C PRO A 353 17.49 -0.83 6.45
N GLY A 354 17.70 0.41 6.84
CA GLY A 354 18.73 0.81 7.80
C GLY A 354 18.85 2.31 7.90
N LYS A 355 19.69 2.75 8.83
CA LYS A 355 20.08 4.15 8.98
C LYS A 355 21.29 4.47 8.12
N VAL A 356 21.42 5.72 7.74
CA VAL A 356 22.64 6.21 7.11
C VAL A 356 23.78 6.11 8.12
N PRO A 357 24.93 5.49 7.78
CA PRO A 357 26.07 5.43 8.67
C PRO A 357 26.53 6.84 9.05
N GLU A 358 26.65 7.12 10.35
CA GLU A 358 27.26 8.35 10.81
C GLU A 358 28.78 8.28 10.60
N ASN A 359 29.37 9.40 10.19
CA ASN A 359 30.81 9.49 10.08
C ASN A 359 31.40 9.56 11.50
N GLU A 360 31.80 8.41 12.04
CA GLU A 360 32.45 8.30 13.36
C GLU A 360 33.87 8.85 13.37
N ASN A 361 34.44 9.27 12.23
CA ASN A 361 35.76 9.86 12.15
C ASN A 361 35.75 11.30 12.73
N LYS A 362 35.65 11.37 14.05
CA LYS A 362 35.84 12.61 14.84
C LYS A 362 37.27 13.19 14.75
N PHE A 363 38.16 12.50 14.06
CA PHE A 363 39.59 12.86 13.95
C PHE A 363 40.01 13.31 12.54
N SER A 364 39.12 13.55 11.60
CA SER A 364 39.52 14.17 10.34
C SER A 364 39.76 15.68 10.58
N LEU A 365 41.01 16.08 10.80
CA LEU A 365 41.44 17.47 10.79
C LEU A 365 41.10 18.09 9.43
N LYS A 366 40.22 19.06 9.42
CA LYS A 366 39.93 19.89 8.25
C LYS A 366 40.71 21.17 8.34
N GLU A 367 40.98 21.83 7.21
CA GLU A 367 41.59 23.15 7.15
C GLU A 367 40.88 24.13 8.10
N ALA A 368 39.54 24.04 8.22
CA ALA A 368 38.75 24.84 9.15
C ALA A 368 39.04 24.59 10.63
N ASP A 369 39.65 23.44 10.97
CA ASP A 369 39.97 23.05 12.36
C ASP A 369 41.37 23.51 12.76
N LEU A 370 42.12 24.12 11.85
CA LEU A 370 43.45 24.64 12.14
C LEU A 370 43.39 25.82 13.10
N LYS A 371 44.33 25.86 14.04
CA LYS A 371 44.36 26.81 15.14
C LYS A 371 44.14 28.26 14.71
N HIS A 372 44.68 28.66 13.56
CA HIS A 372 44.60 30.04 13.06
C HIS A 372 43.18 30.41 12.59
N HIS A 373 42.43 29.46 12.07
CA HIS A 373 41.02 29.64 11.69
C HIS A 373 40.14 29.75 12.94
N LEU A 374 40.36 28.89 13.94
CA LEU A 374 39.63 28.88 15.21
C LEU A 374 39.87 30.21 15.99
N GLU A 375 41.09 30.77 15.95
CA GLU A 375 41.38 32.06 16.57
C GLU A 375 40.65 33.24 15.89
N GLN A 376 40.41 33.16 14.57
CA GLN A 376 39.62 34.15 13.84
C GLN A 376 38.11 34.04 14.15
N GLU A 377 37.59 32.83 14.32
CA GLU A 377 36.20 32.62 14.70
C GLU A 377 35.92 32.99 16.17
N LEU A 378 36.84 32.74 17.10
CA LEU A 378 36.74 33.17 18.50
C LEU A 378 36.58 34.68 18.61
N LYS A 379 37.35 35.46 17.83
CA LYS A 379 37.23 36.92 17.78
C LYS A 379 35.89 37.45 17.30
N LYS A 380 35.12 36.63 16.52
CA LYS A 380 33.76 36.97 16.06
C LYS A 380 32.67 36.63 17.08
N ILE A 381 32.93 35.74 18.04
CA ILE A 381 31.99 35.29 19.05
C ILE A 381 31.95 36.25 20.24
N ASP A 382 33.06 36.89 20.58
CA ASP A 382 33.17 37.85 21.68
C ASP A 382 32.34 39.13 21.46
N ASP A 383 31.86 39.37 20.21
CA ASP A 383 31.05 40.54 19.86
C ASP A 383 29.53 40.27 19.83
N LYS A 384 29.04 39.09 20.21
CA LYS A 384 27.57 38.77 20.19
C LYS A 384 27.08 38.10 21.47
N THR A 385 26.38 38.87 22.29
CA THR A 385 25.63 38.42 23.46
C THR A 385 24.44 37.54 23.01
N PRO A 386 24.14 36.42 23.71
CA PRO A 386 23.07 35.55 23.32
C PRO A 386 21.74 35.93 23.97
N ASN A 387 20.73 36.07 23.13
CA ASN A 387 19.34 35.99 23.58
C ASN A 387 18.62 34.92 22.74
N SER A 388 18.34 33.75 23.33
CA SER A 388 17.48 32.76 22.69
C SER A 388 16.84 31.82 23.71
N LYS A 389 15.65 32.13 24.10
CA LYS A 389 14.69 31.16 24.64
C LYS A 389 13.33 31.50 24.06
N GLU A 390 13.02 30.90 22.86
CA GLU A 390 11.68 30.75 22.34
C GLU A 390 11.78 30.06 20.97
N ALA A 391 11.83 28.72 20.91
CA ALA A 391 11.74 28.00 19.64
C ALA A 391 11.41 26.51 19.79
N ASP A 392 10.46 26.11 20.65
CA ASP A 392 10.16 24.67 20.80
C ASP A 392 8.70 24.26 20.52
N LYS A 393 7.82 25.20 20.20
CA LYS A 393 6.43 24.89 19.88
C LYS A 393 6.13 24.81 18.36
N ASP A 394 6.89 25.52 17.53
CA ASP A 394 6.67 25.51 16.08
C ASP A 394 7.32 24.34 15.35
N LYS A 395 8.35 23.70 15.94
CA LYS A 395 9.06 22.57 15.33
C LYS A 395 8.21 21.31 15.13
N LYS A 396 7.23 21.06 16.01
CA LYS A 396 6.35 19.87 15.88
C LYS A 396 5.38 19.97 14.69
N ASN A 397 4.93 21.18 14.35
CA ASN A 397 4.02 21.38 13.21
C ASN A 397 4.73 21.37 11.85
N GLU A 398 6.03 21.64 11.81
CA GLU A 398 6.82 21.57 10.56
C GLU A 398 7.21 20.14 10.21
N GLU A 399 7.49 19.27 11.20
CA GLU A 399 7.81 17.84 10.98
C GLU A 399 6.65 17.05 10.35
N GLU A 400 5.41 17.51 10.48
CA GLU A 400 4.25 16.85 9.82
C GLU A 400 4.11 17.23 8.33
N LYS A 401 4.64 18.38 7.90
CA LYS A 401 4.45 18.91 6.54
C LYS A 401 5.61 18.63 5.59
N GLU A 402 6.80 18.38 6.11
CA GLU A 402 8.01 18.15 5.32
C GLU A 402 8.75 16.88 5.74
N VAL A 403 9.53 16.32 4.81
CA VAL A 403 10.53 15.28 5.11
C VAL A 403 11.79 15.96 5.62
N THR A 404 12.12 15.73 6.88
CA THR A 404 13.26 16.38 7.56
C THR A 404 14.57 15.64 7.32
N PRO A 405 15.75 16.30 7.50
CA PRO A 405 17.05 15.64 7.44
C PRO A 405 17.18 14.44 8.38
N LYS A 406 16.55 14.51 9.55
CA LYS A 406 16.51 13.38 10.49
C LYS A 406 15.80 12.16 9.90
N MET A 407 14.62 12.34 9.28
CA MET A 407 13.90 11.26 8.61
C MET A 407 14.72 10.65 7.48
N ILE A 408 15.47 11.46 6.74
CA ILE A 408 16.36 11.00 5.67
C ILE A 408 17.52 10.17 6.24
N ASN A 409 18.12 10.61 7.35
CA ASN A 409 19.22 9.88 8.00
C ASN A 409 18.77 8.58 8.67
N ASP A 410 17.51 8.51 9.11
CA ASP A 410 16.93 7.30 9.70
C ASP A 410 16.48 6.30 8.61
N ASP A 411 16.53 6.65 7.31
CA ASP A 411 16.07 5.82 6.18
C ASP A 411 17.06 5.86 4.99
N ILE A 412 17.97 4.90 4.95
CA ILE A 412 19.00 4.82 3.90
C ILE A 412 18.38 4.60 2.50
N GLN A 413 17.23 3.93 2.39
CA GLN A 413 16.55 3.75 1.11
C GLN A 413 16.03 5.10 0.58
N LEU A 414 15.43 5.92 1.45
CA LEU A 414 14.98 7.27 1.13
C LEU A 414 16.17 8.17 0.76
N LYS A 415 17.27 8.10 1.52
CA LYS A 415 18.51 8.83 1.22
C LYS A 415 19.03 8.48 -0.16
N THR A 416 19.09 7.18 -0.49
CA THR A 416 19.55 6.69 -1.81
C THR A 416 18.63 7.20 -2.93
N ALA A 417 17.32 7.22 -2.74
CA ALA A 417 16.39 7.77 -3.72
C ALA A 417 16.62 9.25 -3.98
N ILE A 418 16.84 10.04 -2.94
CA ILE A 418 17.15 11.47 -3.05
C ILE A 418 18.47 11.69 -3.79
N ASP A 419 19.51 10.92 -3.45
CA ASP A 419 20.82 11.03 -4.10
C ASP A 419 20.78 10.62 -5.57
N SER A 420 19.97 9.61 -5.92
CA SER A 420 19.72 9.22 -7.30
C SER A 420 19.07 10.34 -8.11
N LEU A 421 18.09 11.05 -7.54
CA LEU A 421 17.48 12.22 -8.18
C LEU A 421 18.47 13.38 -8.34
N LYS A 422 19.32 13.64 -7.35
CA LYS A 422 20.38 14.65 -7.46
C LYS A 422 21.38 14.31 -8.56
N THR A 423 21.81 13.06 -8.64
CA THR A 423 22.72 12.59 -9.68
C THR A 423 22.09 12.77 -11.08
N TRP A 424 20.82 12.41 -11.22
CA TRP A 424 20.09 12.61 -12.48
C TRP A 424 20.07 14.08 -12.87
N SER A 425 19.70 14.99 -11.99
CA SER A 425 19.68 16.44 -12.26
C SER A 425 21.04 16.98 -12.72
N ILE A 426 22.15 16.54 -12.08
CA ILE A 426 23.51 16.95 -12.46
C ILE A 426 23.88 16.44 -13.85
N VAL A 427 23.47 15.22 -14.21
CA VAL A 427 23.77 14.66 -15.53
C VAL A 427 23.00 15.38 -16.61
N ASP A 428 21.70 15.67 -16.41
CA ASP A 428 20.88 16.39 -17.36
C ASP A 428 21.42 17.81 -17.62
N GLU A 429 21.75 18.56 -16.57
CA GLU A 429 22.36 19.90 -16.69
C GLU A 429 23.65 19.88 -17.54
N LYS A 430 24.52 18.89 -17.31
CA LYS A 430 25.77 18.75 -18.09
C LYS A 430 25.52 18.34 -19.55
N MET A 431 24.46 17.58 -19.83
CA MET A 431 24.11 17.20 -21.19
C MET A 431 23.55 18.40 -21.97
N ASP A 432 22.73 19.23 -21.34
CA ASP A 432 22.17 20.46 -21.91
C ASP A 432 23.28 21.49 -22.21
N GLU A 433 24.25 21.69 -21.30
CA GLU A 433 25.41 22.54 -21.55
C GLU A 433 26.25 22.08 -22.76
N LYS A 434 26.42 20.75 -22.92
CA LYS A 434 27.13 20.19 -24.09
C LYS A 434 26.36 20.37 -25.39
N ALA A 435 25.03 20.29 -25.35
CA ALA A 435 24.18 20.52 -26.53
C ALA A 435 24.19 21.99 -26.95
N LEU A 436 24.21 22.92 -26.00
CA LEU A 436 24.33 24.37 -26.25
C LEU A 436 25.70 24.77 -26.83
N LYS A 437 26.79 24.10 -26.44
CA LYS A 437 28.16 24.37 -26.98
C LYS A 437 28.40 23.76 -28.36
N LYS A 438 27.50 22.93 -28.89
CA LYS A 438 27.56 22.32 -30.21
C LYS A 438 26.70 23.04 -31.25
N LYS A 439 25.91 24.02 -30.85
CA LYS A 439 25.19 24.96 -31.74
C LYS A 439 25.98 26.27 -31.85
#